data_409c7f3fb1834162a95b4923f0de8585
#
_entry.id   409c7f3fb1834162a95b4923f0de8585
#
_cell.length_a   1.000
_cell.length_b   1.000
_cell.length_c   1.000
_cell.angle_alpha   90.00
_cell.angle_beta   90.00
_cell.angle_gamma   90.00
#
_symmetry.space_group_name_H-M   'P 1'
#
loop_
_entity.id
_entity.type
_entity.pdbx_description
1 polymer ?
#
loop_
_entity_poly.entity_id
_entity_poly.type
_entity_poly.pdbx_seq_one_letter_code
_entity_poly.pdbx_strand_id
1 'polypeptide(L)'
;MIAPETPFRFECDMLNPLIESLSAVFRLHSGQRLRILREPAIGSVVPDVLVGIWSGELPRWGNLNSVSRHVLAWLSAQKVASGEQQLREELLISDHAAIAAMSTLKRVGAIAKRESGEIELRPEFDVSHAVKLIAIEVKLRRWREALEQAIAYREFADEAYVVLDGNQVRLDANIRAAFVSNGIGLFLQRGRDVKRNIAAVSRTKPNPSDERLFALGKLTVSGPYCLA
;
A
#
# COMPACT_ATOMS: atom_id res chain seq x y z
N MET A 1 10.24 -31.57 21.91
CA MET A 1 10.55 -31.48 20.48
C MET A 1 9.24 -31.24 19.77
N ILE A 2 9.06 -30.05 19.16
CA ILE A 2 7.90 -29.78 18.29
C ILE A 2 8.20 -30.54 16.99
N ALA A 3 7.26 -31.37 16.55
CA ALA A 3 7.39 -32.07 15.27
C ALA A 3 7.67 -31.08 14.15
N PRO A 4 8.54 -31.40 13.17
CA PRO A 4 8.77 -30.50 12.05
C PRO A 4 7.42 -30.28 11.34
N GLU A 5 6.99 -29.02 11.27
CA GLU A 5 5.78 -28.67 10.53
C GLU A 5 5.97 -29.07 9.07
N THR A 6 4.95 -29.69 8.50
CA THR A 6 4.96 -30.13 7.10
C THR A 6 5.03 -28.90 6.18
N PRO A 7 5.82 -28.94 5.08
CA PRO A 7 5.82 -27.90 4.08
C PRO A 7 4.42 -27.64 3.53
N PHE A 8 4.12 -26.39 3.20
CA PHE A 8 2.88 -26.05 2.52
C PHE A 8 2.82 -26.71 1.13
N ARG A 9 1.64 -27.15 0.76
CA ARG A 9 1.42 -27.76 -0.55
C ARG A 9 1.19 -26.71 -1.64
N PHE A 10 0.44 -25.66 -1.31
CA PHE A 10 0.11 -24.56 -2.22
C PHE A 10 0.37 -23.21 -1.57
N GLU A 11 0.63 -22.18 -2.37
CA GLU A 11 0.82 -20.79 -1.90
C GLU A 11 -0.42 -20.27 -1.16
N CYS A 12 -1.62 -20.60 -1.63
CA CYS A 12 -2.87 -20.22 -0.97
C CYS A 12 -3.02 -20.78 0.46
N ASP A 13 -2.36 -21.90 0.77
CA ASP A 13 -2.40 -22.48 2.12
C ASP A 13 -1.65 -21.61 3.14
N MET A 14 -0.71 -20.79 2.66
CA MET A 14 0.06 -19.85 3.48
C MET A 14 -0.75 -18.59 3.87
N LEU A 15 -1.73 -18.20 3.07
CA LEU A 15 -2.39 -16.89 3.23
C LEU A 15 -3.17 -16.76 4.53
N ASN A 16 -3.99 -17.75 4.90
CA ASN A 16 -4.80 -17.67 6.12
C ASN A 16 -3.93 -17.56 7.40
N PRO A 17 -2.96 -18.46 7.63
CA PRO A 17 -2.07 -18.35 8.79
C PRO A 17 -1.25 -17.08 8.79
N LEU A 18 -0.81 -16.59 7.62
CA LEU A 18 -0.13 -15.31 7.49
C LEU A 18 -1.02 -14.17 7.99
N ILE A 19 -2.24 -14.05 7.47
CA ILE A 19 -3.18 -12.98 7.80
C ILE A 19 -3.47 -12.95 9.30
N GLU A 20 -3.69 -14.10 9.92
CA GLU A 20 -3.92 -14.22 11.36
C GLU A 20 -2.73 -13.70 12.20
N SER A 21 -1.52 -13.77 11.67
CA SER A 21 -0.29 -13.35 12.37
C SER A 21 0.08 -11.87 12.16
N LEU A 22 -0.47 -11.18 11.13
CA LEU A 22 0.02 -9.85 10.71
C LEU A 22 -0.09 -8.78 11.80
N SER A 23 -1.13 -8.80 12.64
CA SER A 23 -1.29 -7.83 13.73
C SER A 23 -0.14 -7.94 14.75
N ALA A 24 0.26 -9.18 15.09
CA ALA A 24 1.39 -9.43 15.99
C ALA A 24 2.73 -9.10 15.32
N VAL A 25 2.89 -9.45 14.05
CA VAL A 25 4.11 -9.22 13.26
C VAL A 25 4.42 -7.73 13.11
N PHE A 26 3.40 -6.91 12.87
CA PHE A 26 3.57 -5.46 12.69
C PHE A 26 3.47 -4.66 14.00
N ARG A 27 3.21 -5.31 15.14
CA ARG A 27 3.21 -4.70 16.48
C ARG A 27 2.43 -3.39 16.51
N LEU A 28 1.13 -3.47 16.31
CA LEU A 28 0.26 -2.30 16.33
C LEU A 28 0.35 -1.57 17.67
N HIS A 29 0.45 -0.24 17.62
CA HIS A 29 0.38 0.62 18.80
C HIS A 29 -1.08 0.90 19.18
N SER A 30 -1.30 1.29 20.44
CA SER A 30 -2.63 1.70 20.91
C SER A 30 -3.21 2.80 20.01
N GLY A 31 -4.47 2.64 19.58
CA GLY A 31 -5.15 3.57 18.68
C GLY A 31 -4.87 3.38 17.18
N GLN A 32 -3.97 2.46 16.82
CA GLN A 32 -3.80 2.08 15.43
C GLN A 32 -4.83 1.04 15.01
N ARG A 33 -5.28 1.17 13.78
CA ARG A 33 -6.16 0.24 13.08
C ARG A 33 -5.41 -0.45 11.96
N LEU A 34 -5.78 -1.70 11.70
CA LEU A 34 -5.21 -2.49 10.62
C LEU A 34 -6.34 -3.00 9.73
N ARG A 35 -6.15 -2.89 8.43
CA ARG A 35 -7.01 -3.53 7.44
C ARG A 35 -6.18 -4.35 6.48
N ILE A 36 -6.70 -5.51 6.12
CA ILE A 36 -6.05 -6.46 5.22
C ILE A 36 -6.98 -6.70 4.03
N LEU A 37 -6.43 -6.59 2.83
CA LEU A 37 -7.09 -6.99 1.59
C LEU A 37 -6.31 -8.14 0.96
N ARG A 38 -7.02 -9.11 0.43
CA ARG A 38 -6.45 -10.22 -0.34
C ARG A 38 -6.55 -9.91 -1.81
N GLU A 39 -5.48 -10.17 -2.53
CA GLU A 39 -5.39 -10.06 -3.99
C GLU A 39 -6.05 -8.80 -4.57
N PRO A 40 -5.81 -7.60 -3.96
CA PRO A 40 -6.40 -6.39 -4.49
C PRO A 40 -5.69 -5.99 -5.78
N ALA A 41 -6.42 -5.87 -6.88
CA ALA A 41 -5.88 -5.31 -8.11
C ALA A 41 -5.53 -3.82 -7.88
N ILE A 42 -4.27 -3.46 -8.04
CA ILE A 42 -3.72 -2.10 -7.91
C ILE A 42 -3.02 -1.73 -9.23
N GLY A 43 -3.70 -0.97 -10.08
CA GLY A 43 -3.19 -0.72 -11.43
C GLY A 43 -2.98 -2.04 -12.19
N SER A 44 -1.76 -2.30 -12.62
CA SER A 44 -1.35 -3.51 -13.35
C SER A 44 -0.84 -4.65 -12.46
N VAL A 45 -0.78 -4.45 -11.14
CA VAL A 45 -0.24 -5.42 -10.19
C VAL A 45 -1.29 -5.91 -9.20
N VAL A 46 -1.09 -7.12 -8.69
CA VAL A 46 -1.99 -7.76 -7.71
C VAL A 46 -1.13 -8.39 -6.63
N PRO A 47 -0.85 -7.68 -5.51
CA PRO A 47 -0.19 -8.30 -4.37
C PRO A 47 -1.10 -9.35 -3.73
N ASP A 48 -0.54 -10.43 -3.21
CA ASP A 48 -1.31 -11.45 -2.51
C ASP A 48 -2.01 -10.87 -1.26
N VAL A 49 -1.33 -9.94 -0.58
CA VAL A 49 -1.89 -9.23 0.58
C VAL A 49 -1.50 -7.75 0.54
N LEU A 50 -2.48 -6.88 0.73
CA LEU A 50 -2.28 -5.46 1.01
C LEU A 50 -2.71 -5.17 2.44
N VAL A 51 -1.82 -4.54 3.20
CA VAL A 51 -2.07 -4.12 4.58
C VAL A 51 -2.05 -2.61 4.66
N GLY A 52 -3.10 -2.03 5.24
CA GLY A 52 -3.14 -0.63 5.64
C GLY A 52 -3.08 -0.50 7.16
N ILE A 53 -2.21 0.36 7.68
CA ILE A 53 -2.11 0.69 9.10
C ILE A 53 -2.27 2.20 9.25
N TRP A 54 -3.20 2.64 10.11
CA TRP A 54 -3.47 4.06 10.33
C TRP A 54 -3.95 4.34 11.74
N SER A 55 -3.99 5.63 12.11
CA SER A 55 -4.60 6.13 13.34
C SER A 55 -5.75 7.08 13.01
N GLY A 56 -6.80 7.09 13.82
CA GLY A 56 -7.95 7.97 13.60
C GLY A 56 -8.91 7.50 12.50
N GLU A 57 -9.58 8.44 11.84
CA GLU A 57 -10.51 8.16 10.75
C GLU A 57 -9.84 8.29 9.38
N LEU A 58 -10.22 7.44 8.44
CA LEU A 58 -9.73 7.50 7.07
C LEU A 58 -10.65 8.37 6.20
N PRO A 59 -10.08 9.25 5.37
CA PRO A 59 -10.84 9.92 4.33
C PRO A 59 -11.45 8.93 3.33
N ARG A 60 -12.56 9.30 2.70
CA ARG A 60 -13.23 8.45 1.73
C ARG A 60 -12.66 8.62 0.32
N TRP A 61 -11.53 7.99 0.03
CA TRP A 61 -10.92 8.03 -1.30
C TRP A 61 -11.59 7.10 -2.35
N GLY A 62 -12.49 6.19 -1.91
CA GLY A 62 -12.93 5.02 -2.67
C GLY A 62 -13.65 5.27 -3.99
N ASN A 63 -14.20 6.46 -4.22
CA ASN A 63 -15.03 6.77 -5.38
C ASN A 63 -14.38 7.75 -6.36
N LEU A 64 -13.07 7.96 -6.28
CA LEU A 64 -12.35 8.83 -7.20
C LEU A 64 -12.08 8.09 -8.52
N ASN A 65 -12.45 8.69 -9.65
CA ASN A 65 -12.02 8.23 -10.97
C ASN A 65 -10.51 8.49 -11.19
N SER A 66 -9.91 7.94 -12.24
CA SER A 66 -8.48 8.06 -12.49
C SER A 66 -8.01 9.52 -12.56
N VAL A 67 -8.73 10.39 -13.27
CA VAL A 67 -8.35 11.81 -13.38
C VAL A 67 -8.40 12.51 -12.03
N SER A 68 -9.43 12.26 -11.22
CA SER A 68 -9.54 12.85 -9.87
C SER A 68 -8.42 12.34 -8.95
N ARG A 69 -8.02 11.08 -9.06
CA ARG A 69 -6.86 10.54 -8.32
C ARG A 69 -5.56 11.22 -8.76
N HIS A 70 -5.38 11.37 -10.07
CA HIS A 70 -4.18 12.02 -10.62
C HIS A 70 -4.06 13.47 -10.14
N VAL A 71 -5.15 14.23 -10.17
CA VAL A 71 -5.20 15.60 -9.61
C VAL A 71 -4.92 15.61 -8.11
N LEU A 72 -5.48 14.68 -7.35
CA LEU A 72 -5.26 14.60 -5.91
C LEU A 72 -3.81 14.23 -5.57
N ALA A 73 -3.20 13.30 -6.32
CA ALA A 73 -1.80 12.93 -6.18
C ALA A 73 -0.88 14.13 -6.44
N TRP A 74 -1.15 14.87 -7.50
CA TRP A 74 -0.40 16.08 -7.85
C TRP A 74 -0.52 17.16 -6.74
N LEU A 75 -1.73 17.45 -6.27
CA LEU A 75 -1.94 18.39 -5.15
C LEU A 75 -1.20 17.97 -3.88
N SER A 76 -1.18 16.67 -3.58
CA SER A 76 -0.43 16.12 -2.42
C SER A 76 1.10 16.29 -2.57
N ALA A 77 1.61 16.28 -3.81
CA ALA A 77 3.03 16.47 -4.09
C ALA A 77 3.46 17.94 -3.99
N GLN A 78 2.61 18.87 -4.44
CA GLN A 78 2.94 20.31 -4.54
C GLN A 78 3.06 21.01 -3.19
N LYS A 79 2.32 20.58 -2.18
CA LYS A 79 2.26 21.21 -0.82
C LYS A 79 1.92 22.69 -0.80
N VAL A 80 1.57 23.27 -1.94
CA VAL A 80 1.24 24.70 -2.13
C VAL A 80 -0.08 24.78 -2.88
N ALA A 81 -0.89 25.75 -2.55
CA ALA A 81 -2.11 26.04 -3.29
C ALA A 81 -1.77 26.37 -4.75
N SER A 82 -2.47 25.74 -5.67
CA SER A 82 -2.24 25.87 -7.11
C SER A 82 -3.51 26.38 -7.79
N GLY A 83 -3.34 27.22 -8.82
CA GLY A 83 -4.44 27.66 -9.66
C GLY A 83 -4.90 26.58 -10.64
N GLU A 84 -6.15 26.67 -11.10
CA GLU A 84 -6.71 25.71 -12.08
C GLU A 84 -5.90 25.66 -13.40
N GLN A 85 -5.32 26.78 -13.81
CA GLN A 85 -4.51 26.85 -15.03
C GLN A 85 -3.24 26.03 -14.90
N GLN A 86 -2.49 26.20 -13.80
CA GLN A 86 -1.27 25.43 -13.53
C GLN A 86 -1.55 23.92 -13.50
N LEU A 87 -2.64 23.51 -12.85
CA LEU A 87 -3.07 22.12 -12.78
C LEU A 87 -3.30 21.53 -14.18
N ARG A 88 -3.94 22.26 -15.08
CA ARG A 88 -4.19 21.80 -16.45
C ARG A 88 -2.91 21.65 -17.27
N GLU A 89 -2.04 22.65 -17.17
CA GLU A 89 -0.77 22.68 -17.91
C GLU A 89 0.17 21.55 -17.45
N GLU A 90 0.33 21.36 -16.15
CA GLU A 90 1.25 20.35 -15.61
C GLU A 90 0.74 18.90 -15.76
N LEU A 91 -0.57 18.69 -15.66
CA LEU A 91 -1.16 17.34 -15.80
C LEU A 91 -1.54 16.98 -17.24
N LEU A 92 -1.40 17.90 -18.19
CA LEU A 92 -1.76 17.71 -19.59
C LEU A 92 -3.19 17.17 -19.78
N ILE A 93 -4.14 17.60 -18.96
CA ILE A 93 -5.54 17.21 -19.02
C ILE A 93 -6.40 18.28 -19.70
N SER A 94 -7.47 17.85 -20.37
CA SER A 94 -8.40 18.79 -20.98
C SER A 94 -9.17 19.61 -19.93
N ASP A 95 -9.67 20.78 -20.32
CA ASP A 95 -10.49 21.65 -19.48
C ASP A 95 -11.68 20.90 -18.88
N HIS A 96 -12.38 20.14 -19.71
CA HIS A 96 -13.51 19.33 -19.26
C HIS A 96 -13.11 18.29 -18.21
N ALA A 97 -11.98 17.61 -18.38
CA ALA A 97 -11.48 16.63 -17.42
C ALA A 97 -11.05 17.28 -16.10
N ALA A 98 -10.38 18.46 -16.17
CA ALA A 98 -10.00 19.23 -15.00
C ALA A 98 -11.22 19.68 -14.18
N ILE A 99 -12.22 20.28 -14.84
CA ILE A 99 -13.46 20.74 -14.22
C ILE A 99 -14.20 19.56 -13.53
N ALA A 100 -14.33 18.42 -14.23
CA ALA A 100 -14.98 17.24 -13.70
C ALA A 100 -14.24 16.66 -12.49
N ALA A 101 -12.90 16.59 -12.53
CA ALA A 101 -12.07 16.15 -11.42
C ALA A 101 -12.19 17.09 -10.22
N MET A 102 -12.09 18.39 -10.44
CA MET A 102 -12.23 19.42 -9.40
C MET A 102 -13.61 19.38 -8.73
N SER A 103 -14.68 19.25 -9.52
CA SER A 103 -16.04 19.08 -9.00
C SER A 103 -16.16 17.84 -8.12
N THR A 104 -15.56 16.71 -8.54
CA THR A 104 -15.53 15.48 -7.76
C THR A 104 -14.78 15.65 -6.45
N LEU A 105 -13.57 16.24 -6.48
CA LEU A 105 -12.74 16.47 -5.30
C LEU A 105 -13.39 17.44 -4.32
N LYS A 106 -14.06 18.49 -4.81
CA LYS A 106 -14.83 19.42 -3.99
C LYS A 106 -16.02 18.69 -3.32
N ARG A 107 -16.76 17.86 -4.06
CA ARG A 107 -17.92 17.12 -3.53
C ARG A 107 -17.55 16.14 -2.43
N VAL A 108 -16.39 15.47 -2.52
CA VAL A 108 -15.88 14.59 -1.46
C VAL A 108 -15.19 15.34 -0.32
N GLY A 109 -15.06 16.67 -0.44
CA GLY A 109 -14.45 17.52 0.57
C GLY A 109 -12.92 17.49 0.58
N ALA A 110 -12.28 16.97 -0.48
CA ALA A 110 -10.81 16.86 -0.54
C ALA A 110 -10.10 18.20 -0.75
N ILE A 111 -10.77 19.13 -1.40
CA ILE A 111 -10.21 20.44 -1.74
C ILE A 111 -11.12 21.60 -1.31
N ALA A 112 -10.50 22.73 -1.05
CA ALA A 112 -11.16 24.03 -0.88
C ALA A 112 -10.62 25.02 -1.91
N LYS A 113 -11.41 26.04 -2.25
CA LYS A 113 -10.97 27.18 -3.06
C LYS A 113 -10.82 28.38 -2.14
N ARG A 114 -9.65 29.01 -2.15
CA ARG A 114 -9.38 30.26 -1.42
C ARG A 114 -10.02 31.45 -2.14
N GLU A 115 -10.15 32.56 -1.45
CA GLU A 115 -10.60 33.83 -2.04
C GLU A 115 -9.69 34.30 -3.18
N SER A 116 -8.39 33.99 -3.11
CA SER A 116 -7.40 34.22 -4.16
C SER A 116 -7.66 33.43 -5.46
N GLY A 117 -8.59 32.45 -5.42
CA GLY A 117 -8.83 31.55 -6.54
C GLY A 117 -7.95 30.28 -6.51
N GLU A 118 -7.00 30.20 -5.62
CA GLU A 118 -6.13 29.05 -5.44
C GLU A 118 -6.88 27.83 -4.88
N ILE A 119 -6.39 26.65 -5.27
CA ILE A 119 -6.91 25.36 -4.83
C ILE A 119 -6.04 24.85 -3.69
N GLU A 120 -6.64 24.51 -2.58
CA GLU A 120 -5.96 23.99 -1.41
C GLU A 120 -6.44 22.56 -1.12
N LEU A 121 -5.48 21.64 -0.98
CA LEU A 121 -5.75 20.30 -0.49
C LEU A 121 -6.02 20.35 1.01
N ARG A 122 -7.11 19.74 1.46
CA ARG A 122 -7.38 19.61 2.89
C ARG A 122 -6.41 18.61 3.53
N PRO A 123 -5.83 18.93 4.71
CA PRO A 123 -4.78 18.11 5.32
C PRO A 123 -5.18 16.65 5.55
N GLU A 124 -6.44 16.38 5.84
CA GLU A 124 -6.96 15.02 6.02
C GLU A 124 -6.92 14.17 4.74
N PHE A 125 -6.87 14.81 3.57
CA PHE A 125 -6.74 14.15 2.27
C PHE A 125 -5.31 14.07 1.75
N ASP A 126 -4.34 14.63 2.49
CA ASP A 126 -2.94 14.45 2.15
C ASP A 126 -2.54 12.96 2.32
N VAL A 127 -2.34 12.31 1.17
CA VAL A 127 -2.03 10.88 1.11
C VAL A 127 -0.63 10.52 1.60
N SER A 128 0.19 11.54 1.86
CA SER A 128 1.60 11.33 2.19
C SER A 128 1.85 10.77 3.59
N HIS A 129 0.88 10.86 4.51
CA HIS A 129 1.12 10.48 5.91
C HIS A 129 -0.04 9.74 6.61
N ALA A 130 -1.23 9.67 6.01
CA ALA A 130 -2.42 9.18 6.71
C ALA A 130 -2.42 7.66 6.94
N VAL A 131 -1.82 6.88 6.03
CA VAL A 131 -1.85 5.41 6.06
C VAL A 131 -0.49 4.85 5.68
N LYS A 132 0.04 3.94 6.49
CA LYS A 132 1.15 3.08 6.09
C LYS A 132 0.62 1.93 5.25
N LEU A 133 1.04 1.87 3.98
CA LEU A 133 0.73 0.78 3.06
C LEU A 133 1.86 -0.25 3.03
N ILE A 134 1.50 -1.52 3.19
CA ILE A 134 2.43 -2.64 3.12
C ILE A 134 1.88 -3.65 2.12
N ALA A 135 2.67 -3.95 1.09
CA ALA A 135 2.34 -4.99 0.12
C ALA A 135 3.15 -6.26 0.39
N ILE A 136 2.52 -7.41 0.26
CA ILE A 136 3.14 -8.70 0.58
C ILE A 136 2.89 -9.67 -0.57
N GLU A 137 3.96 -10.30 -1.02
CA GLU A 137 3.95 -11.40 -1.98
C GLU A 137 4.24 -12.72 -1.26
N VAL A 138 3.53 -13.79 -1.62
CA VAL A 138 3.66 -15.11 -1.00
C VAL A 138 4.10 -16.11 -2.04
N LYS A 139 5.19 -16.83 -1.79
CA LYS A 139 5.68 -17.92 -2.66
C LYS A 139 6.19 -19.07 -1.83
N LEU A 140 6.00 -20.30 -2.34
CA LEU A 140 6.57 -21.49 -1.67
C LEU A 140 8.10 -21.45 -1.67
N ARG A 141 8.73 -21.21 -2.83
CA ARG A 141 10.19 -21.26 -3.00
C ARG A 141 10.77 -20.35 -4.08
N ARG A 142 9.97 -19.80 -4.98
CA ARG A 142 10.44 -18.99 -6.12
C ARG A 142 10.78 -17.56 -5.69
N TRP A 143 11.80 -17.43 -4.83
CA TRP A 143 12.14 -16.18 -4.18
C TRP A 143 12.56 -15.06 -5.15
N ARG A 144 13.17 -15.38 -6.33
CA ARG A 144 13.54 -14.34 -7.31
C ARG A 144 12.33 -13.70 -7.92
N GLU A 145 11.35 -14.51 -8.36
CA GLU A 145 10.08 -14.03 -8.89
C GLU A 145 9.33 -13.20 -7.85
N ALA A 146 9.25 -13.67 -6.60
CA ALA A 146 8.63 -12.93 -5.51
C ALA A 146 9.32 -11.59 -5.24
N LEU A 147 10.65 -11.55 -5.31
CA LEU A 147 11.43 -10.32 -5.13
C LEU A 147 11.13 -9.31 -6.24
N GLU A 148 11.09 -9.74 -7.50
CA GLU A 148 10.75 -8.88 -8.65
C GLU A 148 9.35 -8.27 -8.50
N GLN A 149 8.36 -9.08 -8.11
CA GLN A 149 7.00 -8.60 -7.83
C GLN A 149 6.97 -7.61 -6.67
N ALA A 150 7.66 -7.91 -5.57
CA ALA A 150 7.71 -7.04 -4.40
C ALA A 150 8.41 -5.69 -4.69
N ILE A 151 9.41 -5.67 -5.59
CA ILE A 151 10.04 -4.43 -6.05
C ILE A 151 9.02 -3.53 -6.77
N ALA A 152 8.18 -4.11 -7.64
CA ALA A 152 7.14 -3.35 -8.33
C ALA A 152 6.11 -2.75 -7.34
N TYR A 153 5.80 -3.44 -6.25
CA TYR A 153 4.87 -2.93 -5.23
C TYR A 153 5.37 -1.68 -4.51
N ARG A 154 6.68 -1.42 -4.51
CA ARG A 154 7.25 -0.21 -3.92
C ARG A 154 6.81 1.07 -4.64
N GLU A 155 6.21 1.00 -5.79
CA GLU A 155 5.65 2.16 -6.48
C GLU A 155 4.53 2.82 -5.66
N PHE A 156 3.69 2.03 -5.00
CA PHE A 156 2.56 2.51 -4.21
C PHE A 156 2.66 2.22 -2.71
N ALA A 157 3.40 1.19 -2.30
CA ALA A 157 3.53 0.79 -0.90
C ALA A 157 4.73 1.45 -0.21
N ASP A 158 4.59 1.73 1.08
CA ASP A 158 5.67 2.25 1.93
C ASP A 158 6.70 1.17 2.23
N GLU A 159 6.23 -0.06 2.42
CA GLU A 159 7.05 -1.25 2.61
C GLU A 159 6.53 -2.39 1.73
N ALA A 160 7.45 -3.19 1.20
CA ALA A 160 7.11 -4.41 0.50
C ALA A 160 7.83 -5.59 1.14
N TYR A 161 7.12 -6.69 1.27
CA TYR A 161 7.62 -7.93 1.87
C TYR A 161 7.36 -9.11 0.95
N VAL A 162 8.21 -10.11 1.09
CA VAL A 162 7.99 -11.45 0.56
C VAL A 162 7.83 -12.41 1.73
N VAL A 163 6.92 -13.37 1.61
CA VAL A 163 6.78 -14.49 2.51
C VAL A 163 7.15 -15.75 1.77
N LEU A 164 8.10 -16.52 2.32
CA LEU A 164 8.52 -17.81 1.76
C LEU A 164 8.23 -18.94 2.76
N ASP A 165 7.96 -20.13 2.24
CA ASP A 165 7.84 -21.32 3.09
C ASP A 165 9.22 -21.67 3.71
N GLY A 166 9.33 -21.46 5.00
CA GLY A 166 10.57 -21.70 5.77
C GLY A 166 10.96 -23.17 5.87
N ASN A 167 10.10 -24.11 5.43
CA ASN A 167 10.42 -25.54 5.31
C ASN A 167 11.01 -25.87 3.94
N GLN A 168 10.74 -25.06 2.91
CA GLN A 168 11.22 -25.28 1.54
C GLN A 168 12.39 -24.37 1.17
N VAL A 169 12.56 -23.21 1.86
CA VAL A 169 13.61 -22.24 1.57
C VAL A 169 14.55 -22.10 2.75
N ARG A 170 15.84 -22.34 2.50
CA ARG A 170 16.92 -22.00 3.44
C ARG A 170 17.48 -20.64 3.07
N LEU A 171 17.43 -19.71 4.00
CA LEU A 171 17.97 -18.37 3.83
C LEU A 171 19.50 -18.41 3.82
N ASP A 172 20.10 -18.27 2.63
CA ASP A 172 21.53 -18.15 2.43
C ASP A 172 22.00 -16.68 2.27
N ALA A 173 23.30 -16.47 2.10
CA ALA A 173 23.89 -15.14 1.94
C ALA A 173 23.41 -14.44 0.66
N ASN A 174 23.21 -15.17 -0.44
CA ASN A 174 22.77 -14.59 -1.72
C ASN A 174 21.34 -14.09 -1.65
N ILE A 175 20.42 -14.90 -1.08
CA ILE A 175 19.04 -14.49 -0.86
C ILE A 175 19.02 -13.26 0.04
N ARG A 176 19.75 -13.30 1.16
CA ARG A 176 19.82 -12.15 2.09
C ARG A 176 20.33 -10.89 1.40
N ALA A 177 21.42 -10.98 0.66
CA ALA A 177 21.99 -9.84 -0.06
C ALA A 177 21.00 -9.25 -1.08
N ALA A 178 20.31 -10.10 -1.86
CA ALA A 178 19.33 -9.66 -2.85
C ALA A 178 18.14 -8.89 -2.20
N PHE A 179 17.62 -9.37 -1.09
CA PHE A 179 16.53 -8.69 -0.39
C PHE A 179 16.97 -7.37 0.25
N VAL A 180 18.12 -7.37 0.93
CA VAL A 180 18.67 -6.16 1.57
C VAL A 180 19.00 -5.08 0.54
N SER A 181 19.65 -5.43 -0.57
CA SER A 181 20.03 -4.45 -1.61
C SER A 181 18.84 -3.78 -2.29
N ASN A 182 17.68 -4.46 -2.35
CA ASN A 182 16.45 -3.91 -2.91
C ASN A 182 15.55 -3.28 -1.83
N GLY A 183 15.91 -3.34 -0.56
CA GLY A 183 15.11 -2.80 0.54
C GLY A 183 13.78 -3.53 0.75
N ILE A 184 13.68 -4.78 0.29
CA ILE A 184 12.49 -5.62 0.44
C ILE A 184 12.63 -6.46 1.71
N GLY A 185 11.56 -6.51 2.50
CA GLY A 185 11.52 -7.35 3.69
C GLY A 185 11.27 -8.82 3.35
N LEU A 186 11.70 -9.70 4.26
CA LEU A 186 11.51 -11.14 4.12
C LEU A 186 10.97 -11.76 5.40
N PHE A 187 9.86 -12.48 5.28
CA PHE A 187 9.36 -13.40 6.28
C PHE A 187 9.61 -14.84 5.85
N LEU A 188 9.96 -15.69 6.81
CA LEU A 188 9.87 -17.13 6.65
C LEU A 188 8.69 -17.63 7.47
N GLN A 189 7.79 -18.37 6.83
CA GLN A 189 6.60 -18.94 7.45
C GLN A 189 6.74 -20.46 7.59
N ARG A 190 6.42 -20.99 8.79
CA ARG A 190 6.31 -22.41 9.07
C ARG A 190 5.00 -22.65 9.78
N GLY A 191 4.05 -23.25 9.10
CA GLY A 191 2.68 -23.35 9.62
C GLY A 191 2.13 -21.97 10.01
N ARG A 192 1.84 -21.76 11.30
CA ARG A 192 1.37 -20.47 11.83
C ARG A 192 2.50 -19.55 12.32
N ASP A 193 3.72 -20.05 12.41
CA ASP A 193 4.87 -19.24 12.84
C ASP A 193 5.38 -18.41 11.65
N VAL A 194 5.26 -17.08 11.76
CA VAL A 194 5.73 -16.11 10.75
C VAL A 194 6.84 -15.28 11.36
N LYS A 195 8.07 -15.56 10.93
CA LYS A 195 9.27 -14.89 11.46
C LYS A 195 9.81 -13.86 10.48
N ARG A 196 9.97 -12.61 10.94
CA ARG A 196 10.66 -11.56 10.18
C ARG A 196 12.17 -11.83 10.19
N ASN A 197 12.74 -12.13 9.04
CA ASN A 197 14.16 -12.39 8.84
C ASN A 197 14.92 -11.18 8.30
N ILE A 198 14.25 -10.35 7.50
CA ILE A 198 14.76 -9.09 6.96
C ILE A 198 13.66 -8.06 7.09
N ALA A 199 13.98 -6.91 7.67
CA ALA A 199 13.07 -5.76 7.70
C ALA A 199 13.07 -5.07 6.34
N ALA A 200 11.89 -4.66 5.85
CA ALA A 200 11.82 -3.78 4.69
C ALA A 200 12.36 -2.40 5.03
N VAL A 201 12.90 -1.73 4.04
CA VAL A 201 13.24 -0.30 4.13
C VAL A 201 11.97 0.49 3.88
N SER A 202 11.48 1.16 4.92
CA SER A 202 10.31 2.03 4.81
C SER A 202 10.67 3.29 4.02
N ARG A 203 9.78 3.75 3.14
CA ARG A 203 9.95 5.05 2.50
C ARG A 203 9.75 6.16 3.53
N THR A 204 10.66 7.11 3.54
CA THR A 204 10.57 8.30 4.41
C THR A 204 9.51 9.29 3.95
N LYS A 205 9.18 9.27 2.66
CA LYS A 205 8.08 10.05 2.06
C LYS A 205 7.31 9.13 1.12
N PRO A 206 6.02 8.91 1.35
CA PRO A 206 5.17 8.18 0.43
C PRO A 206 5.16 8.86 -0.95
N ASN A 207 5.21 8.06 -2.01
CA ASN A 207 5.01 8.58 -3.36
C ASN A 207 3.49 8.81 -3.57
N PRO A 208 3.02 10.03 -3.82
CA PRO A 208 1.62 10.29 -4.11
C PRO A 208 1.29 9.87 -5.55
N SER A 209 1.32 8.57 -5.84
CA SER A 209 0.97 8.00 -7.14
C SER A 209 -0.52 7.67 -7.24
N ASP A 210 -1.02 7.52 -8.46
CA ASP A 210 -2.39 7.07 -8.74
C ASP A 210 -2.63 5.68 -8.15
N GLU A 211 -1.64 4.79 -8.24
CA GLU A 211 -1.68 3.44 -7.68
C GLU A 211 -1.80 3.48 -6.17
N ARG A 212 -1.06 4.39 -5.49
CA ARG A 212 -1.18 4.58 -4.05
C ARG A 212 -2.59 5.04 -3.68
N LEU A 213 -3.13 6.04 -4.37
CA LEU A 213 -4.50 6.51 -4.14
C LEU A 213 -5.54 5.44 -4.42
N PHE A 214 -5.32 4.61 -5.44
CA PHE A 214 -6.18 3.49 -5.74
C PHE A 214 -6.15 2.43 -4.61
N ALA A 215 -4.96 2.11 -4.10
CA ALA A 215 -4.78 1.21 -2.95
C ALA A 215 -5.48 1.75 -1.70
N LEU A 216 -5.32 3.04 -1.38
CA LEU A 216 -6.01 3.71 -0.29
C LEU A 216 -7.53 3.68 -0.48
N GLY A 217 -8.01 3.91 -1.70
CA GLY A 217 -9.42 3.80 -2.04
C GLY A 217 -9.99 2.42 -1.74
N LYS A 218 -9.28 1.36 -2.11
CA LYS A 218 -9.67 -0.03 -1.78
C LYS A 218 -9.77 -0.27 -0.27
N LEU A 219 -8.88 0.32 0.50
CA LEU A 219 -8.92 0.21 1.97
C LEU A 219 -10.12 0.93 2.60
N THR A 220 -10.71 1.94 1.94
CA THR A 220 -11.84 2.69 2.50
C THR A 220 -13.21 2.14 2.11
N VAL A 221 -13.30 1.33 1.06
CA VAL A 221 -14.54 0.65 0.67
C VAL A 221 -14.82 -0.48 1.66
N SER A 222 -15.99 -0.50 2.25
CA SER A 222 -16.43 -1.45 3.28
C SER A 222 -16.29 -2.91 2.82
N GLY A 223 -15.56 -3.73 3.55
CA GLY A 223 -15.39 -5.15 3.35
C GLY A 223 -14.97 -5.84 4.66
N PRO A 224 -15.08 -7.18 4.76
CA PRO A 224 -15.20 -7.93 6.01
C PRO A 224 -13.94 -8.09 6.87
N TYR A 225 -12.79 -7.54 6.52
CA TYR A 225 -11.54 -7.77 7.25
C TYR A 225 -11.01 -6.50 7.91
N CYS A 226 -11.78 -5.90 8.84
CA CYS A 226 -11.21 -5.02 9.87
C CYS A 226 -10.90 -5.89 11.10
N LEU A 227 -9.63 -6.11 11.37
CA LEU A 227 -9.18 -6.53 12.71
C LEU A 227 -9.01 -5.24 13.53
N ALA A 228 -9.82 -5.12 14.58
CA ALA A 228 -9.72 -4.04 15.56
C ALA A 228 -8.68 -4.41 16.62
#